data_862e1b24283d4c72738f48cc962019a8
#
_entry.id   862e1b24283d4c72738f48cc962019a8
#
_cell.length_a   1.000
_cell.length_b   1.000
_cell.length_c   1.000
_cell.angle_alpha   90.00
_cell.angle_beta   90.00
_cell.angle_gamma   90.00
#
_symmetry.space_group_name_H-M   'P 1'
#
loop_
_entity.id
_entity.type
_entity.pdbx_description
1 polymer ?
#
loop_
_entity_poly.entity_id
_entity_poly.type
_entity_poly.pdbx_seq_one_letter_code
_entity_poly.pdbx_strand_id
1 'polypeptide(L)'
;GILRGKGYEYYTDGTVKKECVWNEQGKIDGLMIEYNRIGRTEWDYKNGEVDGQQRTFDNNGRLITFVSYSKGMQHGPFRIYEEGGTDMPPFIREGYAWGWRGKKGEYKETWALSGKPKCIEHYTEKGEKTGRWQEWDENGKLVREENYTEMPYYSVKFDKNSYPLERYYYN
;
A
#
# COMPACT_ATOMS: atom_id res chain seq x y z
N GLY A 1 -23.44 2.06 -30.18
CA GLY A 1 -22.46 3.13 -30.40
C GLY A 1 -21.25 2.96 -29.47
N ILE A 2 -20.09 3.46 -29.88
CA ILE A 2 -18.88 3.46 -29.03
C ILE A 2 -18.96 4.68 -28.10
N LEU A 3 -18.76 4.47 -26.78
CA LEU A 3 -18.70 5.57 -25.80
C LEU A 3 -17.43 6.39 -26.04
N ARG A 4 -17.55 7.71 -26.02
CA ARG A 4 -16.44 8.66 -26.19
C ARG A 4 -16.61 9.87 -25.29
N GLY A 5 -15.50 10.46 -24.85
CA GLY A 5 -15.53 11.63 -23.98
C GLY A 5 -15.93 11.29 -22.54
N LYS A 6 -16.36 12.29 -21.78
CA LYS A 6 -16.75 12.14 -20.38
C LYS A 6 -18.16 11.57 -20.25
N GLY A 7 -18.37 10.61 -19.36
CA GLY A 7 -19.68 10.05 -19.05
C GLY A 7 -19.80 9.61 -17.60
N TYR A 8 -21.04 9.33 -17.20
CA TYR A 8 -21.43 9.09 -15.81
C TYR A 8 -22.30 7.84 -15.71
N GLU A 9 -22.12 7.12 -14.61
CA GLU A 9 -23.04 6.10 -14.12
C GLU A 9 -23.68 6.61 -12.82
N TYR A 10 -24.96 6.31 -12.61
CA TYR A 10 -25.71 6.80 -11.45
C TYR A 10 -26.22 5.64 -10.60
N TYR A 11 -26.37 5.88 -9.32
CA TYR A 11 -27.14 5.04 -8.43
C TYR A 11 -28.64 5.18 -8.70
N THR A 12 -29.45 4.30 -8.14
CA THR A 12 -30.92 4.32 -8.29
C THR A 12 -31.58 5.57 -7.67
N ASP A 13 -30.89 6.25 -6.74
CA ASP A 13 -31.34 7.51 -6.14
C ASP A 13 -30.95 8.76 -6.97
N GLY A 14 -30.28 8.55 -8.11
CA GLY A 14 -29.83 9.63 -8.99
C GLY A 14 -28.49 10.26 -8.65
N THR A 15 -27.84 9.81 -7.59
CA THR A 15 -26.49 10.28 -7.27
C THR A 15 -25.44 9.64 -8.19
N VAL A 16 -24.35 10.37 -8.47
CA VAL A 16 -23.27 9.86 -9.32
C VAL A 16 -22.57 8.70 -8.61
N LYS A 17 -22.52 7.55 -9.27
CA LYS A 17 -21.80 6.37 -8.84
C LYS A 17 -20.39 6.33 -9.40
N LYS A 18 -20.26 6.72 -10.68
CA LYS A 18 -18.99 6.63 -11.40
C LYS A 18 -18.90 7.70 -12.48
N GLU A 19 -17.73 8.24 -12.68
CA GLU A 19 -17.41 9.08 -13.82
C GLU A 19 -16.14 8.57 -14.50
N CYS A 20 -16.12 8.57 -15.83
CA CYS A 20 -15.02 8.10 -16.65
C CYS A 20 -14.83 8.98 -17.88
N VAL A 21 -13.64 8.91 -18.46
CA VAL A 21 -13.33 9.48 -19.77
C VAL A 21 -12.97 8.33 -20.73
N TRP A 22 -13.59 8.29 -21.90
CA TRP A 22 -13.31 7.31 -22.96
C TRP A 22 -12.63 7.99 -24.14
N ASN A 23 -11.62 7.31 -24.68
CA ASN A 23 -10.94 7.74 -25.90
C ASN A 23 -11.76 7.40 -27.18
N GLU A 24 -11.20 7.74 -28.35
CA GLU A 24 -11.82 7.50 -29.65
C GLU A 24 -12.09 6.01 -29.95
N GLN A 25 -11.34 5.11 -29.29
CA GLN A 25 -11.51 3.65 -29.40
C GLN A 25 -12.50 3.07 -28.41
N GLY A 26 -13.14 3.90 -27.55
CA GLY A 26 -14.08 3.48 -26.53
C GLY A 26 -13.44 2.81 -25.33
N LYS A 27 -12.16 3.04 -25.11
CA LYS A 27 -11.45 2.59 -23.91
C LYS A 27 -11.38 3.71 -22.89
N ILE A 28 -11.42 3.37 -21.59
CA ILE A 28 -11.19 4.37 -20.53
C ILE A 28 -9.79 4.94 -20.70
N ASP A 29 -9.65 6.27 -20.73
CA ASP A 29 -8.39 6.97 -20.93
C ASP A 29 -8.46 8.33 -20.21
N GLY A 30 -7.72 8.44 -19.10
CA GLY A 30 -7.76 9.55 -18.17
C GLY A 30 -8.28 9.15 -16.79
N LEU A 31 -8.78 10.13 -16.05
CA LEU A 31 -9.25 9.92 -14.68
C LEU A 31 -10.61 9.20 -14.66
N MET A 32 -10.69 8.12 -13.89
CA MET A 32 -11.93 7.47 -13.50
C MET A 32 -12.15 7.68 -12.00
N ILE A 33 -13.37 8.05 -11.59
CA ILE A 33 -13.75 8.22 -10.20
C ILE A 33 -14.95 7.33 -9.90
N GLU A 34 -14.89 6.59 -8.81
CA GLU A 34 -15.98 5.79 -8.28
C GLU A 34 -16.31 6.25 -6.86
N TYR A 35 -17.60 6.52 -6.64
CA TYR A 35 -18.13 6.99 -5.37
C TYR A 35 -18.84 5.84 -4.64
N ASN A 36 -18.63 5.75 -3.33
CA ASN A 36 -19.27 4.78 -2.47
C ASN A 36 -19.63 5.39 -1.10
N ARG A 37 -20.19 4.59 -0.19
CA ARG A 37 -20.65 5.08 1.13
C ARG A 37 -19.53 5.59 2.03
N ILE A 38 -18.29 5.16 1.81
CA ILE A 38 -17.14 5.51 2.66
C ILE A 38 -16.26 6.61 2.03
N GLY A 39 -16.59 7.04 0.81
CA GLY A 39 -15.85 8.11 0.12
C GLY A 39 -15.78 7.88 -1.39
N ARG A 40 -14.60 8.11 -1.96
CA ARG A 40 -14.37 7.90 -3.39
C ARG A 40 -13.01 7.25 -3.65
N THR A 41 -12.93 6.54 -4.77
CA THR A 41 -11.66 6.05 -5.32
C THR A 41 -11.44 6.60 -6.71
N GLU A 42 -10.24 7.09 -6.96
CA GLU A 42 -9.77 7.65 -8.22
C GLU A 42 -8.71 6.74 -8.82
N TRP A 43 -8.76 6.54 -10.14
CA TRP A 43 -7.76 5.78 -10.90
C TRP A 43 -7.33 6.55 -12.14
N ASP A 44 -6.04 6.55 -12.43
CA ASP A 44 -5.51 7.02 -13.70
C ASP A 44 -5.50 5.85 -14.70
N TYR A 45 -6.21 6.00 -15.82
CA TYR A 45 -6.30 5.02 -16.88
C TYR A 45 -5.60 5.49 -18.14
N LYS A 46 -4.99 4.55 -18.86
CA LYS A 46 -4.45 4.77 -20.19
C LYS A 46 -4.84 3.60 -21.10
N ASN A 47 -5.57 3.91 -22.19
CA ASN A 47 -6.03 2.92 -23.16
C ASN A 47 -6.74 1.69 -22.56
N GLY A 48 -7.50 1.86 -21.47
CA GLY A 48 -8.29 0.81 -20.82
C GLY A 48 -7.57 0.06 -19.70
N GLU A 49 -6.32 0.38 -19.42
CA GLU A 49 -5.55 -0.20 -18.31
C GLU A 49 -5.26 0.86 -17.25
N VAL A 50 -5.20 0.47 -15.98
CA VAL A 50 -4.74 1.37 -14.91
C VAL A 50 -3.25 1.64 -15.13
N ASP A 51 -2.90 2.90 -15.38
CA ASP A 51 -1.52 3.34 -15.63
C ASP A 51 -1.32 4.73 -15.02
N GLY A 52 -0.74 4.78 -13.84
CA GLY A 52 -0.63 5.95 -12.98
C GLY A 52 -0.99 5.62 -11.53
N GLN A 53 -1.90 6.38 -10.93
CA GLN A 53 -2.17 6.28 -9.51
C GLN A 53 -3.62 5.82 -9.24
N GLN A 54 -3.77 4.97 -8.23
CA GLN A 54 -5.01 4.76 -7.51
C GLN A 54 -4.96 5.57 -6.21
N ARG A 55 -6.02 6.33 -5.92
CA ARG A 55 -6.17 7.12 -4.70
C ARG A 55 -7.54 6.88 -4.10
N THR A 56 -7.61 6.51 -2.83
CA THR A 56 -8.89 6.39 -2.11
C THR A 56 -8.97 7.45 -1.03
N PHE A 57 -10.11 8.12 -0.97
CA PHE A 57 -10.40 9.18 0.00
C PHE A 57 -11.63 8.80 0.81
N ASP A 58 -11.64 9.16 2.09
CA ASP A 58 -12.84 9.08 2.92
C ASP A 58 -13.83 10.22 2.60
N ASN A 59 -15.00 10.22 3.28
CA ASN A 59 -16.03 11.24 3.11
C ASN A 59 -15.59 12.66 3.53
N ASN A 60 -14.51 12.77 4.30
CA ASN A 60 -13.92 14.04 4.70
C ASN A 60 -12.84 14.53 3.72
N GLY A 61 -12.57 13.77 2.65
CA GLY A 61 -11.53 14.07 1.68
C GLY A 61 -10.12 13.70 2.13
N ARG A 62 -9.96 12.96 3.23
CA ARG A 62 -8.66 12.47 3.69
C ARG A 62 -8.20 11.31 2.81
N LEU A 63 -6.96 11.35 2.35
CA LEU A 63 -6.34 10.27 1.57
C LEU A 63 -6.09 9.04 2.46
N ILE A 64 -6.75 7.93 2.13
CA ILE A 64 -6.63 6.65 2.83
C ILE A 64 -5.62 5.74 2.14
N THR A 65 -5.70 5.66 0.82
CA THR A 65 -4.85 4.78 0.03
C THR A 65 -4.27 5.51 -1.16
N PHE A 66 -3.00 5.26 -1.41
CA PHE A 66 -2.26 5.66 -2.59
C PHE A 66 -1.47 4.45 -3.08
N VAL A 67 -1.68 4.05 -4.33
CA VAL A 67 -0.95 2.93 -4.96
C VAL A 67 -0.59 3.30 -6.38
N SER A 68 0.66 3.07 -6.77
CA SER A 68 1.12 3.29 -8.15
C SER A 68 0.95 2.03 -8.99
N TYR A 69 0.57 2.24 -10.25
CA TYR A 69 0.38 1.20 -11.25
C TYR A 69 1.14 1.52 -12.54
N SER A 70 1.59 0.50 -13.24
CA SER A 70 2.06 0.58 -14.60
C SER A 70 1.48 -0.59 -15.39
N LYS A 71 0.77 -0.28 -16.49
CA LYS A 71 0.13 -1.26 -17.38
C LYS A 71 -0.70 -2.31 -16.62
N GLY A 72 -1.58 -1.87 -15.72
CA GLY A 72 -2.46 -2.71 -14.91
C GLY A 72 -1.81 -3.43 -13.74
N MET A 73 -0.51 -3.31 -13.54
CA MET A 73 0.23 -3.97 -12.45
C MET A 73 0.67 -2.96 -11.40
N GLN A 74 0.59 -3.32 -10.12
CA GLN A 74 1.16 -2.48 -9.07
C GLN A 74 2.67 -2.35 -9.27
N HIS A 75 3.13 -1.14 -9.50
CA HIS A 75 4.53 -0.82 -9.70
C HIS A 75 4.82 0.60 -9.28
N GLY A 76 5.74 0.78 -8.35
CA GLY A 76 6.06 2.09 -7.79
C GLY A 76 5.65 2.23 -6.33
N PRO A 77 5.71 3.45 -5.80
CA PRO A 77 5.40 3.73 -4.40
C PRO A 77 3.93 3.49 -4.07
N PHE A 78 3.68 3.07 -2.83
CA PHE A 78 2.35 2.97 -2.25
C PHE A 78 2.32 3.48 -0.82
N ARG A 79 1.14 3.88 -0.37
CA ARG A 79 0.86 4.23 1.03
C ARG A 79 -0.59 3.89 1.33
N ILE A 80 -0.82 3.17 2.43
CA ILE A 80 -2.14 2.71 2.86
C ILE A 80 -2.29 3.04 4.34
N TYR A 81 -3.40 3.68 4.70
CA TYR A 81 -3.82 3.87 6.08
C TYR A 81 -4.68 2.67 6.48
N GLU A 82 -4.27 1.97 7.52
CA GLU A 82 -5.00 0.85 8.12
C GLU A 82 -5.62 1.31 9.43
N GLU A 83 -6.93 1.12 9.57
CA GLU A 83 -7.65 1.56 10.79
C GLU A 83 -7.28 0.76 12.03
N GLY A 84 -6.62 -0.39 11.86
CA GLY A 84 -6.34 -1.31 12.95
C GLY A 84 -7.54 -2.20 13.27
N GLY A 85 -7.55 -2.80 14.46
CA GLY A 85 -8.61 -3.67 14.95
C GLY A 85 -8.83 -3.48 16.43
N THR A 86 -9.59 -4.38 17.06
CA THR A 86 -9.91 -4.34 18.50
C THR A 86 -8.66 -4.30 19.38
N ASP A 87 -7.60 -4.97 18.96
CA ASP A 87 -6.38 -5.16 19.74
C ASP A 87 -5.13 -4.50 19.10
N MET A 88 -5.32 -3.74 18.02
CA MET A 88 -4.22 -3.11 17.29
C MET A 88 -4.58 -1.68 16.89
N PRO A 89 -3.80 -0.67 17.32
CA PRO A 89 -3.99 0.72 16.92
C PRO A 89 -3.79 0.93 15.42
N PRO A 90 -4.35 2.02 14.85
CA PRO A 90 -4.20 2.33 13.43
C PRO A 90 -2.74 2.56 13.04
N PHE A 91 -2.37 2.16 11.82
CA PHE A 91 -1.03 2.30 11.30
C PHE A 91 -1.01 2.65 9.82
N ILE A 92 0.12 3.17 9.34
CA ILE A 92 0.36 3.50 7.95
C ILE A 92 1.34 2.48 7.38
N ARG A 93 0.98 1.90 6.25
CA ARG A 93 1.81 1.02 5.45
C ARG A 93 2.28 1.76 4.22
N GLU A 94 3.58 1.82 3.99
CA GLU A 94 4.15 2.47 2.82
C GLU A 94 5.36 1.68 2.28
N GLY A 95 5.67 1.86 1.01
CA GLY A 95 6.78 1.17 0.38
C GLY A 95 6.76 1.28 -1.14
N TYR A 96 7.44 0.36 -1.79
CA TYR A 96 7.54 0.26 -3.24
C TYR A 96 7.13 -1.13 -3.71
N ALA A 97 6.26 -1.22 -4.70
CA ALA A 97 5.84 -2.47 -5.33
C ALA A 97 6.61 -2.68 -6.64
N TRP A 98 7.10 -3.90 -6.85
CA TRP A 98 7.81 -4.30 -8.07
C TRP A 98 6.89 -5.10 -9.00
N GLY A 99 6.15 -4.43 -9.87
CA GLY A 99 5.42 -5.03 -10.99
C GLY A 99 4.66 -6.31 -10.66
N TRP A 100 4.81 -7.29 -11.52
CA TRP A 100 4.04 -8.53 -11.50
C TRP A 100 4.08 -9.29 -10.15
N ARG A 101 2.90 -9.60 -9.60
CA ARG A 101 2.65 -10.26 -8.30
C ARG A 101 2.84 -9.41 -7.05
N GLY A 102 2.86 -8.06 -7.17
CA GLY A 102 2.91 -7.19 -6.00
C GLY A 102 4.11 -7.47 -5.08
N LYS A 103 5.26 -7.81 -5.66
CA LYS A 103 6.48 -8.03 -4.88
C LYS A 103 6.86 -6.75 -4.19
N LYS A 104 7.08 -6.83 -2.89
CA LYS A 104 7.54 -5.71 -2.08
C LYS A 104 9.01 -5.42 -2.43
N GLY A 105 9.36 -4.14 -2.52
CA GLY A 105 10.73 -3.69 -2.50
C GLY A 105 11.11 -3.26 -1.10
N GLU A 106 11.13 -1.96 -0.86
CA GLU A 106 11.19 -1.40 0.47
C GLU A 106 9.79 -1.35 1.07
N TYR A 107 9.64 -1.72 2.35
CA TYR A 107 8.36 -1.79 3.05
C TYR A 107 8.51 -1.27 4.47
N LYS A 108 7.61 -0.37 4.86
CA LYS A 108 7.60 0.23 6.19
C LYS A 108 6.17 0.36 6.70
N GLU A 109 5.96 0.03 7.96
CA GLU A 109 4.75 0.37 8.70
C GLU A 109 5.08 1.37 9.81
N THR A 110 4.16 2.29 10.06
CA THR A 110 4.31 3.35 11.07
C THR A 110 3.02 3.46 11.86
N TRP A 111 3.09 3.48 13.19
CA TRP A 111 1.93 3.71 14.04
C TRP A 111 1.33 5.08 13.76
N ALA A 112 0.07 5.14 13.31
CA ALA A 112 -0.52 6.36 12.78
C ALA A 112 -0.64 7.50 13.82
N LEU A 113 -0.89 7.15 15.08
CA LEU A 113 -1.07 8.13 16.16
C LEU A 113 0.26 8.70 16.68
N SER A 114 1.30 7.87 16.77
CA SER A 114 2.60 8.27 17.33
C SER A 114 3.63 8.65 16.29
N GLY A 115 3.45 8.25 15.02
CA GLY A 115 4.45 8.38 13.97
C GLY A 115 5.69 7.48 14.15
N LYS A 116 5.73 6.63 15.18
CA LYS A 116 6.84 5.71 15.44
C LYS A 116 6.81 4.54 14.45
N PRO A 117 7.97 3.98 14.06
CA PRO A 117 8.00 2.81 13.20
C PRO A 117 7.34 1.61 13.89
N LYS A 118 6.63 0.79 13.11
CA LYS A 118 6.06 -0.50 13.50
C LYS A 118 6.89 -1.63 12.92
N CYS A 119 7.20 -1.58 11.62
CA CYS A 119 8.17 -2.48 11.01
C CYS A 119 8.88 -1.84 9.81
N ILE A 120 10.07 -2.33 9.51
CA ILE A 120 10.81 -2.03 8.28
C ILE A 120 11.27 -3.37 7.70
N GLU A 121 11.03 -3.57 6.41
CA GLU A 121 11.37 -4.77 5.66
C GLU A 121 11.99 -4.38 4.31
N HIS A 122 12.93 -5.17 3.83
CA HIS A 122 13.57 -4.97 2.53
C HIS A 122 13.48 -6.25 1.70
N TYR A 123 13.19 -6.10 0.41
CA TYR A 123 13.09 -7.20 -0.54
C TYR A 123 13.82 -6.86 -1.84
N THR A 124 14.40 -7.87 -2.48
CA THR A 124 14.93 -7.75 -3.83
C THR A 124 13.79 -7.64 -4.84
N GLU A 125 14.10 -7.27 -6.09
CA GLU A 125 13.11 -7.29 -7.20
C GLU A 125 12.50 -8.68 -7.42
N LYS A 126 13.18 -9.76 -6.99
CA LYS A 126 12.66 -11.12 -7.04
C LYS A 126 11.70 -11.44 -5.88
N GLY A 127 11.58 -10.56 -4.90
CA GLY A 127 10.75 -10.72 -3.71
C GLY A 127 11.43 -11.56 -2.61
N GLU A 128 12.74 -11.70 -2.67
CA GLU A 128 13.54 -12.37 -1.64
C GLU A 128 13.86 -11.36 -0.52
N LYS A 129 13.91 -11.83 0.71
CA LYS A 129 14.30 -11.02 1.85
C LYS A 129 15.75 -10.54 1.72
N THR A 130 16.02 -9.29 2.03
CA THR A 130 17.36 -8.71 2.04
C THR A 130 17.47 -7.64 3.12
N GLY A 131 18.68 -7.21 3.44
CA GLY A 131 18.90 -6.14 4.40
C GLY A 131 18.54 -6.50 5.83
N ARG A 132 18.27 -5.49 6.62
CA ARG A 132 17.88 -5.61 8.02
C ARG A 132 16.38 -5.41 8.17
N TRP A 133 15.70 -6.39 8.75
CA TRP A 133 14.29 -6.35 9.09
C TRP A 133 14.13 -6.05 10.57
N GLN A 134 13.26 -5.13 10.90
CA GLN A 134 13.06 -4.68 12.27
C GLN A 134 11.58 -4.48 12.56
N GLU A 135 11.17 -4.82 13.78
CA GLU A 135 9.81 -4.67 14.27
C GLU A 135 9.84 -4.04 15.67
N TRP A 136 8.96 -3.07 15.90
CA TRP A 136 8.83 -2.33 17.15
C TRP A 136 7.40 -2.42 17.68
N ASP A 137 7.23 -2.36 18.99
CA ASP A 137 5.93 -2.20 19.63
C ASP A 137 5.41 -0.74 19.49
N GLU A 138 4.18 -0.50 19.96
CA GLU A 138 3.53 0.82 19.92
C GLU A 138 4.26 1.90 20.75
N ASN A 139 5.09 1.48 21.71
CA ASN A 139 5.92 2.37 22.52
C ASN A 139 7.24 2.75 21.82
N GLY A 140 7.50 2.15 20.65
CA GLY A 140 8.71 2.36 19.85
C GLY A 140 9.91 1.55 20.31
N LYS A 141 9.65 0.45 21.00
CA LYS A 141 10.67 -0.46 21.48
C LYS A 141 10.89 -1.58 20.47
N LEU A 142 12.14 -1.88 20.16
CA LEU A 142 12.50 -2.98 19.25
C LEU A 142 12.14 -4.33 19.90
N VAL A 143 11.32 -5.11 19.19
CA VAL A 143 10.86 -6.45 19.64
C VAL A 143 11.44 -7.58 18.80
N ARG A 144 11.83 -7.29 17.55
CA ARG A 144 12.43 -8.27 16.64
C ARG A 144 13.41 -7.62 15.68
N GLU A 145 14.50 -8.32 15.40
CA GLU A 145 15.46 -7.98 14.34
C GLU A 145 15.85 -9.24 13.57
N GLU A 146 15.93 -9.14 12.25
CA GLU A 146 16.45 -10.17 11.35
C GLU A 146 17.46 -9.52 10.40
N ASN A 147 18.53 -10.22 10.08
CA ASN A 147 19.53 -9.74 9.13
C ASN A 147 19.67 -10.72 7.96
N TYR A 148 19.51 -10.20 6.75
CA TYR A 148 19.64 -10.91 5.49
C TYR A 148 20.72 -10.30 4.58
N THR A 149 21.61 -9.47 5.16
CA THR A 149 22.66 -8.79 4.37
C THR A 149 23.91 -9.65 4.23
N GLU A 150 24.32 -10.31 5.32
CA GLU A 150 25.55 -11.07 5.40
C GLU A 150 25.33 -12.39 6.13
N MET A 151 26.01 -13.44 5.66
CA MET A 151 26.00 -14.75 6.32
C MET A 151 26.85 -14.77 7.61
N PRO A 152 26.44 -15.49 8.66
CA PRO A 152 25.16 -16.20 8.79
C PRO A 152 24.01 -15.23 9.00
N TYR A 153 22.88 -15.52 8.37
CA TYR A 153 21.65 -14.80 8.65
C TYR A 153 21.24 -15.03 10.10
N TYR A 154 20.60 -14.04 10.71
CA TYR A 154 20.10 -14.21 12.07
C TYR A 154 18.73 -13.59 12.30
N SER A 155 18.05 -14.09 13.32
CA SER A 155 16.84 -13.51 13.91
C SER A 155 17.03 -13.34 15.41
N VAL A 156 16.64 -12.19 15.95
CA VAL A 156 16.71 -11.90 17.39
C VAL A 156 15.35 -11.42 17.85
N LYS A 157 14.86 -11.98 18.96
CA LYS A 157 13.71 -11.47 19.70
C LYS A 157 14.21 -10.77 20.96
N PHE A 158 13.51 -9.71 21.36
CA PHE A 158 13.87 -8.91 22.53
C PHE A 158 12.78 -8.98 23.60
N ASP A 159 13.20 -8.94 24.86
CA ASP A 159 12.28 -8.82 25.99
C ASP A 159 11.75 -7.38 26.16
N LYS A 160 10.90 -7.15 27.17
CA LYS A 160 10.34 -5.83 27.48
C LYS A 160 11.40 -4.75 27.85
N ASN A 161 12.63 -5.11 28.15
CA ASN A 161 13.74 -4.20 28.47
C ASN A 161 14.74 -4.02 27.33
N SER A 162 14.42 -4.54 26.12
CA SER A 162 15.30 -4.58 24.93
C SER A 162 16.54 -5.44 25.10
N TYR A 163 16.52 -6.44 26.01
CA TYR A 163 17.54 -7.47 26.06
C TYR A 163 17.19 -8.59 25.07
N PRO A 164 18.19 -9.13 24.34
CA PRO A 164 17.95 -10.25 23.45
C PRO A 164 17.55 -11.49 24.26
N LEU A 165 16.33 -12.03 23.98
CA LEU A 165 15.84 -13.26 24.57
C LEU A 165 16.43 -14.47 23.89
N GLU A 166 16.41 -14.47 22.55
CA GLU A 166 16.81 -15.60 21.72
C GLU A 166 17.46 -15.07 20.45
N ARG A 167 18.51 -15.75 20.01
CA ARG A 167 19.16 -15.50 18.72
C ARG A 167 19.29 -16.81 17.95
N TYR A 168 18.74 -16.81 16.75
CA TYR A 168 18.83 -17.94 15.82
C TYR A 168 19.71 -17.55 14.65
N TYR A 169 20.59 -18.46 14.24
CA TYR A 169 21.41 -18.34 13.05
C TYR A 169 20.98 -19.39 12.03
N TYR A 170 20.96 -19.00 10.76
CA TYR A 170 20.63 -19.91 9.67
C TYR A 170 21.43 -19.56 8.40
N ASN A 171 21.72 -20.60 7.62
CA ASN A 171 22.49 -20.54 6.38
C ASN A 171 21.56 -20.42 5.15
#